data_174b889f3e04972a6ed93e17af85ea15
#
_entry.id   174b889f3e04972a6ed93e17af85ea15
#
_cell.length_a   1.000
_cell.length_b   1.000
_cell.length_c   1.000
_cell.angle_alpha   90.00
_cell.angle_beta   90.00
_cell.angle_gamma   90.00
#
_symmetry.space_group_name_H-M   'P 1'
#
loop_
_entity.id
_entity.type
_entity.pdbx_description
1 polymer ?
#
loop_
_entity_poly.entity_id
_entity_poly.type
_entity_poly.pdbx_seq_one_letter_code
_entity_poly.pdbx_strand_id
1 'polypeptide(L)'
;MIQRERLVKDFEAMAQLTAPGEGINRLAFTDADWAGRQNIIDRMSDAGLSVEIDDFGKVIGYKIGKKPDLPAVMVGSHTDSVPNGGNYDGVVGVLSAIEVIRSMIDDGYEHDHTIAVVSFMCEESGRFRHESQGR
;
A
#
# COMPACT_ATOMS: atom_id res chain seq x y z
N MET A 1 13.05 14.69 5.61
CA MET A 1 12.94 15.04 4.17
C MET A 1 12.75 13.79 3.34
N ILE A 2 11.87 13.81 2.33
CA ILE A 2 11.61 12.67 1.43
C ILE A 2 12.92 12.19 0.76
N GLN A 3 13.18 10.89 0.83
CA GLN A 3 14.35 10.29 0.21
C GLN A 3 13.96 9.63 -1.12
N ARG A 4 14.17 10.36 -2.21
CA ARG A 4 13.78 9.93 -3.55
C ARG A 4 14.33 8.55 -3.92
N GLU A 5 15.60 8.28 -3.61
CA GLU A 5 16.25 7.01 -3.96
C GLU A 5 15.62 5.81 -3.23
N ARG A 6 15.22 6.00 -1.97
CA ARG A 6 14.51 4.98 -1.19
C ARG A 6 13.15 4.66 -1.81
N LEU A 7 12.40 5.70 -2.17
CA LEU A 7 11.11 5.54 -2.82
C LEU A 7 11.22 4.88 -4.20
N VAL A 8 12.22 5.25 -5.01
CA VAL A 8 12.47 4.63 -6.32
C VAL A 8 12.75 3.13 -6.18
N LYS A 9 13.61 2.74 -5.23
CA LYS A 9 13.88 1.32 -4.95
C LYS A 9 12.63 0.55 -4.54
N ASP A 10 11.74 1.18 -3.79
CA ASP A 10 10.48 0.56 -3.40
C ASP A 10 9.57 0.32 -4.61
N PHE A 11 9.48 1.27 -5.53
CA PHE A 11 8.74 1.09 -6.79
C PHE A 11 9.36 0.00 -7.68
N GLU A 12 10.67 -0.01 -7.82
CA GLU A 12 11.38 -1.02 -8.61
C GLU A 12 11.15 -2.43 -8.05
N ALA A 13 11.22 -2.59 -6.74
CA ALA A 13 10.96 -3.86 -6.08
C ALA A 13 9.51 -4.31 -6.28
N MET A 14 8.54 -3.39 -6.14
CA MET A 14 7.12 -3.69 -6.33
C MET A 14 6.81 -4.06 -7.78
N ALA A 15 7.45 -3.44 -8.75
CA ALA A 15 7.29 -3.73 -10.17
C ALA A 15 7.70 -5.16 -10.56
N GLN A 16 8.58 -5.81 -9.78
CA GLN A 16 8.98 -7.21 -10.01
C GLN A 16 7.92 -8.22 -9.53
N LEU A 17 6.99 -7.79 -8.68
CA LEU A 17 5.96 -8.64 -8.10
C LEU A 17 4.72 -8.64 -8.99
N THR A 18 4.81 -9.35 -10.10
CA THR A 18 3.79 -9.43 -11.14
C THR A 18 3.78 -10.84 -11.75
N ALA A 19 2.61 -11.29 -12.19
CA ALA A 19 2.52 -12.47 -13.05
C ALA A 19 3.12 -12.17 -14.45
N PRO A 20 3.53 -13.19 -15.22
CA PRO A 20 4.08 -13.00 -16.56
C PRO A 20 3.10 -12.29 -17.50
N GLY A 21 3.65 -11.50 -18.42
CA GLY A 21 2.89 -10.76 -19.43
C GLY A 21 3.38 -9.34 -19.62
N GLU A 22 2.69 -8.57 -20.43
CA GLU A 22 2.96 -7.14 -20.59
C GLU A 22 2.42 -6.36 -19.38
N GLY A 23 3.12 -5.30 -18.99
CA GLY A 23 2.73 -4.45 -17.87
C GLY A 23 2.71 -5.19 -16.54
N ILE A 24 1.91 -4.70 -15.61
CA ILE A 24 1.72 -5.29 -14.29
C ILE A 24 0.46 -6.15 -14.27
N ASN A 25 0.63 -7.41 -13.87
CA ASN A 25 -0.45 -8.37 -13.70
C ASN A 25 -0.47 -8.86 -12.24
N ARG A 26 -0.91 -8.00 -11.36
CA ARG A 26 -1.06 -8.23 -9.92
C ARG A 26 -2.55 -8.20 -9.56
N LEU A 27 -3.28 -9.14 -10.18
CA LEU A 27 -4.73 -9.20 -10.01
C LEU A 27 -5.08 -9.62 -8.58
N ALA A 28 -6.15 -9.06 -8.06
CA ALA A 28 -6.64 -9.34 -6.70
C ALA A 28 -6.75 -10.84 -6.40
N PHE A 29 -6.29 -11.25 -5.23
CA PHE A 29 -6.27 -12.63 -4.71
C PHE A 29 -5.45 -13.62 -5.54
N THR A 30 -4.50 -13.16 -6.34
CA THR A 30 -3.50 -14.02 -7.01
C THR A 30 -2.22 -14.11 -6.18
N ASP A 31 -1.32 -15.03 -6.56
CA ASP A 31 -0.01 -15.16 -5.93
C ASP A 31 0.81 -13.86 -6.05
N ALA A 32 0.72 -13.16 -7.19
CA ALA A 32 1.37 -11.87 -7.39
C ALA A 32 0.82 -10.79 -6.41
N ASP A 33 -0.49 -10.78 -6.18
CA ASP A 33 -1.11 -9.87 -5.22
C ASP A 33 -0.67 -10.20 -3.78
N TRP A 34 -0.62 -11.46 -3.40
CA TRP A 34 -0.09 -11.87 -2.10
C TRP A 34 1.36 -11.45 -1.91
N ALA A 35 2.21 -11.63 -2.92
CA ALA A 35 3.60 -11.19 -2.89
C ALA A 35 3.71 -9.66 -2.74
N GLY A 36 2.88 -8.91 -3.48
CA GLY A 36 2.81 -7.45 -3.37
C GLY A 36 2.38 -6.99 -1.97
N ARG A 37 1.37 -7.64 -1.41
CA ARG A 37 0.88 -7.34 -0.05
C ARG A 37 1.95 -7.65 1.01
N GLN A 38 2.65 -8.78 0.90
CA GLN A 38 3.74 -9.12 1.81
C GLN A 38 4.86 -8.07 1.74
N ASN A 39 5.19 -7.59 0.55
CA ASN A 39 6.15 -6.51 0.38
C ASN A 39 5.72 -5.23 1.13
N ILE A 40 4.46 -4.85 1.06
CA ILE A 40 3.93 -3.68 1.80
C ILE A 40 3.98 -3.92 3.31
N ILE A 41 3.59 -5.09 3.79
CA ILE A 41 3.68 -5.46 5.21
C ILE A 41 5.11 -5.33 5.72
N ASP A 42 6.07 -5.88 4.98
CA ASP A 42 7.49 -5.83 5.35
C ASP A 42 8.00 -4.38 5.40
N ARG A 43 7.62 -3.53 4.43
CA ARG A 43 8.01 -2.11 4.43
C ARG A 43 7.38 -1.32 5.55
N MET A 44 6.13 -1.56 5.87
CA MET A 44 5.46 -0.94 7.02
C MET A 44 6.17 -1.35 8.32
N SER A 45 6.48 -2.64 8.48
CA SER A 45 7.17 -3.17 9.66
C SER A 45 8.59 -2.60 9.78
N ASP A 46 9.35 -2.56 8.69
CA ASP A 46 10.70 -1.98 8.64
C ASP A 46 10.70 -0.47 8.96
N ALA A 47 9.64 0.22 8.62
CA ALA A 47 9.42 1.63 8.97
C ALA A 47 9.00 1.83 10.45
N GLY A 48 8.82 0.76 11.21
CA GLY A 48 8.42 0.81 12.61
C GLY A 48 6.92 1.03 12.84
N LEU A 49 6.09 0.78 11.81
CA LEU A 49 4.65 0.83 11.95
C LEU A 49 4.12 -0.43 12.64
N SER A 50 3.05 -0.27 13.41
CA SER A 50 2.26 -1.38 13.92
C SER A 50 1.30 -1.85 12.82
N VAL A 51 1.42 -3.09 12.36
CA VAL A 51 0.68 -3.61 11.20
C VAL A 51 -0.49 -4.49 11.65
N GLU A 52 -1.65 -4.19 11.12
CA GLU A 52 -2.86 -5.02 11.21
C GLU A 52 -3.29 -5.50 9.82
N ILE A 53 -3.85 -6.70 9.77
CA ILE A 53 -4.46 -7.26 8.57
C ILE A 53 -5.86 -7.71 8.97
N ASP A 54 -6.90 -7.19 8.29
CA ASP A 54 -8.26 -7.62 8.56
C ASP A 54 -8.62 -8.94 7.86
N ASP A 55 -9.79 -9.49 8.19
CA ASP A 55 -10.25 -10.77 7.66
C ASP A 55 -10.44 -10.79 6.14
N PHE A 56 -10.64 -9.62 5.52
CA PHE A 56 -10.74 -9.48 4.07
C PHE A 56 -9.36 -9.39 3.41
N GLY A 57 -8.34 -9.01 4.18
CA GLY A 57 -6.96 -8.90 3.73
C GLY A 57 -6.45 -7.46 3.57
N LYS A 58 -7.22 -6.45 3.95
CA LYS A 58 -6.76 -5.06 4.00
C LYS A 58 -5.61 -4.94 4.98
N VAL A 59 -4.54 -4.27 4.57
CA VAL A 59 -3.36 -4.03 5.40
C VAL A 59 -3.38 -2.60 5.91
N ILE A 60 -3.19 -2.42 7.21
CA ILE A 60 -3.14 -1.11 7.85
C ILE A 60 -1.88 -1.02 8.70
N GLY A 61 -1.05 -0.01 8.44
CA GLY A 61 0.11 0.31 9.25
C GLY A 61 -0.11 1.59 10.05
N TYR A 62 0.10 1.54 11.37
CA TYR A 62 -0.11 2.67 12.27
C TYR A 62 1.20 3.25 12.77
N LYS A 63 1.36 4.56 12.66
CA LYS A 63 2.30 5.36 13.44
C LYS A 63 1.52 6.05 14.55
N ILE A 64 1.67 5.53 15.77
CA ILE A 64 0.91 6.01 16.92
C ILE A 64 1.33 7.45 17.25
N GLY A 65 0.34 8.32 17.42
CA GLY A 65 0.52 9.71 17.83
C GLY A 65 0.64 9.85 19.35
N LYS A 66 0.98 11.06 19.80
CA LYS A 66 1.08 11.37 21.24
C LYS A 66 -0.26 11.27 21.97
N LYS A 67 -1.35 11.47 21.24
CA LYS A 67 -2.72 11.43 21.75
C LYS A 67 -3.52 10.36 21.02
N PRO A 68 -3.32 9.07 21.35
CA PRO A 68 -3.91 7.95 20.61
C PRO A 68 -5.44 7.91 20.64
N ASP A 69 -6.08 8.62 21.59
CA ASP A 69 -7.54 8.74 21.67
C ASP A 69 -8.13 9.71 20.63
N LEU A 70 -7.30 10.53 19.99
CA LEU A 70 -7.75 11.37 18.88
C LEU A 70 -8.03 10.52 17.63
N PRO A 71 -8.96 10.96 16.76
CA PRO A 71 -9.18 10.31 15.48
C PRO A 71 -7.89 10.18 14.67
N ALA A 72 -7.66 9.02 14.07
CA ALA A 72 -6.50 8.81 13.21
C ALA A 72 -6.62 9.58 11.88
N VAL A 73 -5.51 10.07 11.38
CA VAL A 73 -5.38 10.56 10.01
C VAL A 73 -5.04 9.37 9.11
N MET A 74 -5.92 9.06 8.17
CA MET A 74 -5.76 7.90 7.29
C MET A 74 -5.37 8.35 5.88
N VAL A 75 -4.39 7.67 5.31
CA VAL A 75 -3.96 7.79 3.92
C VAL A 75 -3.83 6.40 3.32
N GLY A 76 -4.30 6.19 2.12
CA GLY A 76 -4.22 4.86 1.54
C GLY A 76 -4.60 4.81 0.07
N SER A 77 -4.30 3.67 -0.50
CA SER A 77 -4.62 3.28 -1.86
C SER A 77 -4.62 1.74 -1.94
N HIS A 78 -4.23 1.17 -3.07
CA HIS A 78 -4.21 -0.27 -3.33
C HIS A 78 -2.92 -0.68 -4.03
N THR A 79 -2.68 -1.99 -4.16
CA THR A 79 -1.54 -2.55 -4.87
C THR A 79 -1.93 -3.57 -5.93
N ASP A 80 -3.17 -4.03 -5.94
CA ASP A 80 -3.71 -4.85 -7.03
C ASP A 80 -3.82 -4.02 -8.32
N SER A 81 -3.77 -4.69 -9.45
CA SER A 81 -3.83 -4.08 -10.77
C SER A 81 -4.90 -4.69 -11.65
N VAL A 82 -5.29 -3.96 -12.69
CA VAL A 82 -5.96 -4.54 -13.86
C VAL A 82 -4.98 -5.42 -14.66
N PRO A 83 -5.44 -6.30 -15.56
CA PRO A 83 -4.56 -6.98 -16.52
C PRO A 83 -3.75 -5.96 -17.35
N ASN A 84 -2.46 -6.22 -17.54
CA ASN A 84 -1.55 -5.34 -18.27
C ASN A 84 -1.56 -3.89 -17.72
N GLY A 85 -1.61 -3.76 -16.40
CA GLY A 85 -1.73 -2.48 -15.71
C GLY A 85 -0.44 -1.67 -15.73
N GLY A 86 -0.54 -0.43 -15.25
CA GLY A 86 0.59 0.46 -15.06
C GLY A 86 1.34 0.18 -13.75
N ASN A 87 2.58 0.64 -13.69
CA ASN A 87 3.47 0.44 -12.53
C ASN A 87 3.09 1.26 -11.29
N TYR A 88 2.35 2.34 -11.48
CA TYR A 88 2.17 3.35 -10.45
C TYR A 88 0.74 3.45 -9.94
N ASP A 89 -0.23 3.02 -10.73
CA ASP A 89 -1.62 3.07 -10.34
C ASP A 89 -1.85 2.34 -9.02
N GLY A 90 -2.50 2.99 -8.07
CA GLY A 90 -2.67 2.51 -6.70
C GLY A 90 -1.38 2.49 -5.87
N VAL A 91 -0.32 1.89 -6.40
CA VAL A 91 0.96 1.67 -5.71
C VAL A 91 1.60 2.99 -5.25
N VAL A 92 1.48 4.05 -6.05
CA VAL A 92 2.03 5.36 -5.68
C VAL A 92 1.44 5.89 -4.38
N GLY A 93 0.16 5.70 -4.15
CA GLY A 93 -0.52 6.15 -2.92
C GLY A 93 0.00 5.42 -1.67
N VAL A 94 0.20 4.12 -1.75
CA VAL A 94 0.68 3.31 -0.62
C VAL A 94 2.16 3.57 -0.33
N LEU A 95 3.02 3.46 -1.33
CA LEU A 95 4.47 3.62 -1.14
C LEU A 95 4.86 5.05 -0.76
N SER A 96 4.21 6.05 -1.34
CA SER A 96 4.47 7.46 -0.97
C SER A 96 4.05 7.74 0.47
N ALA A 97 2.94 7.18 0.93
CA ALA A 97 2.51 7.32 2.31
C ALA A 97 3.52 6.70 3.29
N ILE A 98 4.05 5.51 2.98
CA ILE A 98 5.09 4.86 3.79
C ILE A 98 6.36 5.74 3.81
N GLU A 99 6.77 6.28 2.66
CA GLU A 99 7.95 7.15 2.59
C GLU A 99 7.78 8.45 3.37
N VAL A 100 6.59 9.05 3.36
CA VAL A 100 6.29 10.23 4.19
C VAL A 100 6.49 9.90 5.67
N ILE A 101 5.98 8.77 6.13
CA ILE A 101 6.16 8.36 7.53
C ILE A 101 7.61 8.10 7.87
N ARG A 102 8.37 7.41 6.99
CA ARG A 102 9.81 7.23 7.18
C ARG A 102 10.53 8.56 7.32
N SER A 103 10.20 9.51 6.45
CA SER A 103 10.80 10.85 6.49
C SER A 103 10.44 11.62 7.77
N MET A 104 9.21 11.48 8.26
CA MET A 104 8.80 12.05 9.54
C MET A 104 9.61 11.45 10.70
N ILE A 105 9.84 10.14 10.68
CA ILE A 105 10.65 9.45 11.70
C ILE A 105 12.11 9.90 11.61
N ASP A 106 12.68 9.93 10.40
CA ASP A 106 14.06 10.35 10.15
C ASP A 106 14.31 11.79 10.65
N ASP A 107 13.33 12.67 10.46
CA ASP A 107 13.39 14.07 10.88
C ASP A 107 12.99 14.28 12.36
N GLY A 108 12.65 13.21 13.10
CA GLY A 108 12.21 13.28 14.49
C GLY A 108 10.89 14.03 14.69
N TYR A 109 10.05 14.08 13.65
CA TYR A 109 8.77 14.79 13.68
C TYR A 109 7.77 14.07 14.59
N GLU A 110 7.25 14.78 15.57
CA GLU A 110 6.21 14.30 16.45
C GLU A 110 4.84 14.86 16.05
N HIS A 111 3.79 14.07 16.24
CA HIS A 111 2.41 14.43 15.90
C HIS A 111 1.45 13.93 16.98
N ASP A 112 0.32 14.62 17.13
CA ASP A 112 -0.70 14.28 18.13
C ASP A 112 -1.57 13.10 17.66
N HIS A 113 -2.08 13.16 16.44
CA HIS A 113 -2.94 12.14 15.88
C HIS A 113 -2.14 10.91 15.40
N THR A 114 -2.68 9.73 15.59
CA THR A 114 -2.16 8.53 14.93
C THR A 114 -2.31 8.66 13.42
N ILE A 115 -1.29 8.24 12.67
CA ILE A 115 -1.34 8.18 11.20
C ILE A 115 -1.49 6.72 10.80
N ALA A 116 -2.48 6.43 9.95
CA ALA A 116 -2.74 5.10 9.42
C ALA A 116 -2.49 5.08 7.91
N VAL A 117 -1.62 4.19 7.45
CA VAL A 117 -1.43 3.89 6.02
C VAL A 117 -2.21 2.64 5.68
N VAL A 118 -3.08 2.72 4.69
CA VAL A 118 -3.97 1.61 4.30
C VAL A 118 -3.65 1.15 2.89
N SER A 119 -3.46 -0.16 2.73
CA SER A 119 -3.51 -0.83 1.44
C SER A 119 -4.82 -1.62 1.36
N PHE A 120 -5.75 -1.10 0.56
CA PHE A 120 -7.03 -1.73 0.34
C PHE A 120 -6.88 -3.00 -0.49
N MET A 121 -7.81 -3.93 -0.30
CA MET A 121 -7.85 -5.18 -1.01
C MET A 121 -8.86 -5.13 -2.14
N CYS A 122 -8.50 -5.65 -3.34
CA CYS A 122 -9.41 -5.81 -4.46
C CYS A 122 -10.09 -4.48 -4.88
N GLU A 123 -9.30 -3.42 -5.04
CA GLU A 123 -9.81 -2.13 -5.50
C GLU A 123 -10.17 -2.20 -6.99
N GLU A 124 -9.32 -2.84 -7.78
CA GLU A 124 -9.52 -3.01 -9.21
C GLU A 124 -10.51 -4.15 -9.51
N SER A 125 -11.53 -3.86 -10.29
CA SER A 125 -12.59 -4.81 -10.64
C SER A 125 -12.20 -5.79 -11.76
N GLY A 126 -10.96 -5.82 -12.17
CA GLY A 126 -10.50 -6.56 -13.36
C GLY A 126 -10.71 -8.07 -13.31
N ARG A 127 -10.73 -8.68 -12.12
CA ARG A 127 -10.94 -10.13 -11.95
C ARG A 127 -12.37 -10.50 -11.55
N PHE A 128 -13.03 -9.63 -10.80
CA PHE A 128 -14.36 -9.87 -10.26
C PHE A 128 -15.34 -8.81 -10.77
N ARG A 129 -15.42 -8.65 -12.09
CA ARG A 129 -16.46 -7.83 -12.68
C ARG A 129 -17.81 -8.40 -12.29
N HIS A 130 -18.58 -7.65 -11.49
CA HIS A 130 -20.01 -7.75 -11.60
C HIS A 130 -20.37 -7.27 -13.00
N GLU A 131 -20.74 -8.20 -13.88
CA GLU A 131 -21.53 -7.86 -15.04
C GLU A 131 -22.87 -7.32 -14.52
N SER A 132 -22.89 -6.04 -14.22
CA SER A 132 -24.14 -5.30 -14.24
C SER A 132 -24.53 -5.24 -15.72
N GLN A 133 -25.07 -6.34 -16.22
CA GLN A 133 -25.77 -6.34 -17.49
C GLN A 133 -26.99 -5.47 -17.28
N GLY A 134 -26.84 -4.19 -17.64
CA GLY A 134 -27.98 -3.36 -17.96
C GLY A 134 -28.73 -4.03 -19.10
N ARG A 135 -29.89 -4.54 -18.77
CA ARG A 135 -30.95 -4.75 -19.75
C ARG A 135 -31.85 -3.55 -19.73
#